data_38db46491b397608da306867a61d1eae
#
_entry.id   38db46491b397608da306867a61d1eae
#
_cell.length_a   1.000
_cell.length_b   1.000
_cell.length_c   1.000
_cell.angle_alpha   90.00
_cell.angle_beta   90.00
_cell.angle_gamma   90.00
#
_symmetry.space_group_name_H-M   'P 1'
#
loop_
_entity.id
_entity.type
_entity.pdbx_description
1 polymer ?
#
loop_
_entity_poly.entity_id
_entity_poly.type
_entity_poly.pdbx_seq_one_letter_code
_entity_poly.pdbx_strand_id
1 'polypeptide(L)'
;IAGVLSKLLGFYFRILLTNYTGAAGVGLFQMCIPLIALAFAVCCSGFSVAVSKYSASSPSLKWLFCVLKITISLSIAVMLLFLIFSDFIANHIFMESRCEGIIRITAISLPFMCIHNCLSNYYYSQKESFLPASSQLVEQLVRIGTIILYVRIKNASIISIADAVTGNIFGEFA
;
A
#
# COMPACT_ATOMS: atom_id res chain seq x y z
N ILE A 1 -21.25 -5.91 2.00
CA ILE A 1 -20.97 -6.92 0.96
C ILE A 1 -19.63 -6.65 0.30
N ALA A 2 -19.36 -5.43 -0.20
CA ALA A 2 -18.10 -5.07 -0.86
C ALA A 2 -16.86 -5.35 0.01
N GLY A 3 -16.89 -5.01 1.29
CA GLY A 3 -15.77 -5.26 2.20
C GLY A 3 -15.48 -6.75 2.46
N VAL A 4 -16.49 -7.62 2.40
CA VAL A 4 -16.29 -9.07 2.49
C VAL A 4 -15.66 -9.60 1.21
N LEU A 5 -16.14 -9.14 0.05
CA LEU A 5 -15.60 -9.51 -1.26
C LEU A 5 -14.14 -9.08 -1.39
N SER A 6 -13.79 -7.86 -0.96
CA SER A 6 -12.42 -7.35 -0.93
C SER A 6 -11.49 -8.21 -0.06
N LYS A 7 -11.96 -8.66 1.11
CA LYS A 7 -11.19 -9.57 1.98
C LYS A 7 -10.97 -10.94 1.36
N LEU A 8 -11.98 -11.49 0.67
CA LEU A 8 -11.86 -12.77 -0.05
C LEU A 8 -10.85 -12.67 -1.19
N LEU A 9 -10.91 -11.57 -1.97
CA LEU A 9 -9.93 -11.29 -3.03
C LEU A 9 -8.51 -11.14 -2.46
N GLY A 10 -8.36 -10.43 -1.34
CA GLY A 10 -7.07 -10.31 -0.64
C GLY A 10 -6.52 -11.65 -0.16
N PHE A 11 -7.38 -12.53 0.33
CA PHE A 11 -7.01 -13.90 0.69
C PHE A 11 -6.57 -14.73 -0.52
N TYR A 12 -7.31 -14.64 -1.63
CA TYR A 12 -6.94 -15.28 -2.89
C TYR A 12 -5.60 -14.77 -3.43
N PHE A 13 -5.37 -13.46 -3.38
CA PHE A 13 -4.08 -12.84 -3.72
C PHE A 13 -2.93 -13.45 -2.90
N ARG A 14 -3.14 -13.65 -1.59
CA ARG A 14 -2.13 -14.24 -0.71
C ARG A 14 -1.80 -15.69 -1.08
N ILE A 15 -2.81 -16.47 -1.46
CA ILE A 15 -2.61 -17.85 -1.97
C ILE A 15 -1.78 -17.83 -3.26
N LEU A 16 -2.13 -16.96 -4.21
CA LEU A 16 -1.38 -16.79 -5.45
C LEU A 16 0.08 -16.40 -5.16
N LEU A 17 0.28 -15.42 -4.30
CA LEU A 17 1.61 -14.97 -3.89
C LEU A 17 2.44 -16.14 -3.35
N THR A 18 1.87 -16.95 -2.44
CA THR A 18 2.54 -18.10 -1.84
C THR A 18 2.91 -19.14 -2.89
N ASN A 19 2.03 -19.41 -3.84
CA ASN A 19 2.26 -20.40 -4.89
C ASN A 19 3.39 -20.00 -5.85
N TYR A 20 3.54 -18.70 -6.15
CA TYR A 20 4.51 -18.21 -7.13
C TYR A 20 5.84 -17.74 -6.52
N THR A 21 5.85 -17.24 -5.29
CA THR A 21 7.07 -16.78 -4.61
C THR A 21 7.65 -17.79 -3.62
N GLY A 22 6.87 -18.82 -3.28
CA GLY A 22 7.23 -19.80 -2.26
C GLY A 22 7.11 -19.26 -0.83
N ALA A 23 7.23 -20.17 0.15
CA ALA A 23 7.09 -19.83 1.56
C ALA A 23 8.16 -18.84 2.06
N ALA A 24 9.40 -18.97 1.57
CA ALA A 24 10.50 -18.06 1.93
C ALA A 24 10.24 -16.63 1.45
N GLY A 25 9.68 -16.48 0.25
CA GLY A 25 9.35 -15.17 -0.30
C GLY A 25 8.25 -14.45 0.48
N VAL A 26 7.18 -15.16 0.80
CA VAL A 26 6.10 -14.61 1.63
C VAL A 26 6.60 -14.25 3.03
N GLY A 27 7.53 -15.04 3.59
CA GLY A 27 8.17 -14.74 4.88
C GLY A 27 8.91 -13.41 4.87
N LEU A 28 9.75 -13.18 3.84
CA LEU A 28 10.47 -11.90 3.67
C LEU A 28 9.51 -10.70 3.53
N PHE A 29 8.46 -10.85 2.74
CA PHE A 29 7.44 -9.81 2.61
C PHE A 29 6.74 -9.52 3.94
N GLN A 30 6.39 -10.55 4.71
CA GLN A 30 5.75 -10.39 6.03
C GLN A 30 6.66 -9.72 7.05
N MET A 31 7.98 -9.90 6.99
CA MET A 31 8.92 -9.17 7.85
C MET A 31 8.92 -7.67 7.56
N CYS A 32 8.69 -7.27 6.31
CA CYS A 32 8.66 -5.85 5.93
C CYS A 32 7.32 -5.16 6.26
N ILE A 33 6.20 -5.91 6.40
CA ILE A 33 4.86 -5.33 6.68
C ILE A 33 4.82 -4.44 7.92
N PRO A 34 5.36 -4.82 9.10
CA PRO A 34 5.31 -3.98 10.29
C PRO A 34 6.02 -2.64 10.11
N LEU A 35 7.13 -2.63 9.36
CA LEU A 35 7.88 -1.41 9.06
C LEU A 35 7.05 -0.44 8.19
N ILE A 36 6.40 -0.99 7.17
CA ILE A 36 5.52 -0.23 6.28
C ILE A 36 4.30 0.30 7.04
N ALA A 37 3.70 -0.53 7.89
CA ALA A 37 2.58 -0.15 8.73
C ALA A 37 2.94 0.99 9.69
N LEU A 38 4.14 0.98 10.26
CA LEU A 38 4.66 2.05 11.10
C LEU A 38 4.84 3.34 10.30
N ALA A 39 5.47 3.27 9.12
CA ALA A 39 5.63 4.42 8.24
C ALA A 39 4.28 5.03 7.84
N PHE A 40 3.33 4.19 7.45
CA PHE A 40 1.97 4.60 7.11
C PHE A 40 1.24 5.22 8.32
N ALA A 41 1.37 4.65 9.51
CA ALA A 41 0.78 5.19 10.73
C ALA A 41 1.30 6.59 11.03
N VAL A 42 2.61 6.82 10.91
CA VAL A 42 3.23 8.15 11.10
C VAL A 42 2.69 9.17 10.09
N CYS A 43 2.55 8.77 8.82
CA CYS A 43 2.13 9.67 7.74
C CYS A 43 0.62 9.96 7.74
N CYS A 44 -0.22 8.98 8.11
CA CYS A 44 -1.65 9.03 7.80
C CYS A 44 -2.56 9.04 9.02
N SER A 45 -2.19 8.42 10.17
CA SER A 45 -3.14 8.17 11.25
C SER A 45 -3.75 9.45 11.84
N GLY A 46 -2.97 10.48 12.09
CA GLY A 46 -3.45 11.75 12.62
C GLY A 46 -4.29 12.55 11.62
N PHE A 47 -3.87 12.56 10.36
CA PHE A 47 -4.51 13.34 9.31
C PHE A 47 -5.83 12.72 8.84
N SER A 48 -5.93 11.40 8.79
CA SER A 48 -7.17 10.71 8.41
C SER A 48 -8.31 11.00 9.40
N VAL A 49 -8.02 11.02 10.70
CA VAL A 49 -9.00 11.41 11.73
C VAL A 49 -9.40 12.87 11.60
N ALA A 50 -8.45 13.76 11.33
CA ALA A 50 -8.73 15.18 11.11
C ALA A 50 -9.64 15.38 9.89
N VAL A 51 -9.34 14.71 8.76
CA VAL A 51 -10.18 14.78 7.55
C VAL A 51 -11.59 14.31 7.86
N SER A 52 -11.76 13.17 8.49
CA SER A 52 -13.08 12.62 8.82
C SER A 52 -13.89 13.56 9.71
N LYS A 53 -13.26 14.16 10.73
CA LYS A 53 -13.94 15.05 11.68
C LYS A 53 -14.36 16.37 11.04
N TYR A 54 -13.45 17.04 10.34
CA TYR A 54 -13.71 18.34 9.76
C TYR A 54 -14.61 18.29 8.51
N SER A 55 -14.45 17.25 7.67
CA SER A 55 -15.33 17.07 6.50
C SER A 55 -16.77 16.73 6.88
N ALA A 56 -16.99 16.07 8.02
CA ALA A 56 -18.34 15.79 8.51
C ALA A 56 -19.09 17.04 8.99
N SER A 57 -18.37 18.05 9.49
CA SER A 57 -18.98 19.31 9.98
C SER A 57 -19.16 20.37 8.90
N SER A 58 -18.24 20.46 7.95
CA SER A 58 -18.33 21.38 6.81
C SER A 58 -17.56 20.82 5.60
N PRO A 59 -18.25 20.35 4.54
CA PRO A 59 -17.61 19.79 3.36
C PRO A 59 -16.90 20.90 2.57
N SER A 60 -15.64 21.16 2.89
CA SER A 60 -14.83 22.17 2.22
C SER A 60 -13.65 21.51 1.50
N LEU A 61 -13.64 21.58 0.17
CA LEU A 61 -12.53 21.12 -0.65
C LEU A 61 -11.20 21.80 -0.31
N LYS A 62 -11.23 23.04 0.16
CA LYS A 62 -10.02 23.77 0.57
C LYS A 62 -9.29 23.08 1.73
N TRP A 63 -10.03 22.55 2.69
CA TRP A 63 -9.49 21.79 3.81
C TRP A 63 -8.85 20.48 3.35
N LEU A 64 -9.54 19.75 2.47
CA LEU A 64 -9.01 18.50 1.89
C LEU A 64 -7.68 18.75 1.18
N PHE A 65 -7.60 19.78 0.34
CA PHE A 65 -6.36 20.14 -0.36
C PHE A 65 -5.22 20.53 0.61
N CYS A 66 -5.54 21.24 1.70
CA CYS A 66 -4.54 21.61 2.70
C CYS A 66 -3.96 20.37 3.39
N VAL A 67 -4.82 19.46 3.86
CA VAL A 67 -4.40 18.21 4.50
C VAL A 67 -3.67 17.31 3.53
N LEU A 68 -4.13 17.19 2.29
CA LEU A 68 -3.46 16.44 1.24
C LEU A 68 -2.02 16.92 1.02
N LYS A 69 -1.80 18.23 0.92
CA LYS A 69 -0.46 18.80 0.76
C LYS A 69 0.46 18.43 1.92
N ILE A 70 -0.02 18.54 3.16
CA ILE A 70 0.77 18.18 4.35
C ILE A 70 1.09 16.69 4.36
N THR A 71 0.09 15.85 4.10
CA THR A 71 0.25 14.39 4.09
C THR A 71 1.22 13.95 2.99
N ILE A 72 1.12 14.52 1.79
CA ILE A 72 2.04 14.23 0.68
C ILE A 72 3.46 14.68 1.03
N SER A 73 3.64 15.89 1.57
CA SER A 73 4.96 16.39 1.97
C SER A 73 5.61 15.49 3.02
N LEU A 74 4.84 15.06 4.02
CA LEU A 74 5.32 14.16 5.07
C LEU A 74 5.63 12.77 4.51
N SER A 75 4.77 12.21 3.65
CA SER A 75 4.98 10.90 3.06
C SER A 75 6.21 10.87 2.13
N ILE A 76 6.47 11.96 1.39
CA ILE A 76 7.69 12.07 0.59
C ILE A 76 8.93 12.14 1.49
N ALA A 77 8.88 12.88 2.60
CA ALA A 77 9.99 12.93 3.56
C ALA A 77 10.29 11.54 4.15
N VAL A 78 9.26 10.80 4.55
CA VAL A 78 9.40 9.43 5.06
C VAL A 78 9.86 8.47 3.96
N MET A 79 9.35 8.60 2.74
CA MET A 79 9.82 7.82 1.59
C MET A 79 11.32 8.01 1.37
N LEU A 80 11.80 9.25 1.33
CA LEU A 80 13.23 9.56 1.16
C LEU A 80 14.07 8.98 2.30
N LEU A 81 13.59 9.08 3.54
CA LEU A 81 14.24 8.49 4.70
C LEU A 81 14.39 6.97 4.54
N PHE A 82 13.31 6.28 4.13
CA PHE A 82 13.37 4.83 3.89
C PHE A 82 14.28 4.46 2.71
N LEU A 83 14.32 5.27 1.64
CA LEU A 83 15.23 5.03 0.52
C LEU A 83 16.70 5.17 0.93
N ILE A 84 17.03 6.18 1.72
CA ILE A 84 18.40 6.42 2.20
C ILE A 84 18.85 5.33 3.18
N PHE A 85 17.97 4.96 4.11
CA PHE A 85 18.27 3.98 5.16
C PHE A 85 17.91 2.54 4.80
N SER A 86 17.47 2.26 3.56
CA SER A 86 17.02 0.92 3.13
C SER A 86 18.07 -0.17 3.36
N ASP A 87 19.33 0.10 3.02
CA ASP A 87 20.45 -0.81 3.20
C ASP A 87 20.76 -1.05 4.71
N PHE A 88 20.77 0.03 5.51
CA PHE A 88 20.96 -0.08 6.95
C PHE A 88 19.85 -0.91 7.61
N ILE A 89 18.59 -0.67 7.24
CA ILE A 89 17.45 -1.40 7.78
C ILE A 89 17.51 -2.88 7.39
N ALA A 90 17.83 -3.17 6.13
CA ALA A 90 17.91 -4.55 5.64
C ALA A 90 19.03 -5.33 6.35
N ASN A 91 20.21 -4.77 6.46
CA ASN A 91 21.38 -5.48 6.95
C ASN A 91 21.53 -5.47 8.49
N HIS A 92 21.10 -4.40 9.18
CA HIS A 92 21.28 -4.29 10.63
C HIS A 92 20.01 -4.61 11.44
N ILE A 93 18.82 -4.34 10.91
CA ILE A 93 17.58 -4.60 11.63
C ILE A 93 17.02 -5.97 11.25
N PHE A 94 16.88 -6.26 9.94
CA PHE A 94 16.35 -7.54 9.46
C PHE A 94 17.41 -8.62 9.30
N MET A 95 18.69 -8.25 9.23
CA MET A 95 19.82 -9.17 8.99
C MET A 95 19.65 -10.00 7.70
N GLU A 96 18.91 -9.44 6.72
CA GLU A 96 18.59 -10.11 5.46
C GLU A 96 18.63 -9.09 4.32
N SER A 97 19.70 -9.14 3.52
CA SER A 97 19.94 -8.19 2.41
C SER A 97 18.85 -8.23 1.33
N ARG A 98 18.12 -9.35 1.21
CA ARG A 98 17.00 -9.46 0.24
C ARG A 98 15.83 -8.55 0.54
N CYS A 99 15.69 -8.09 1.80
CA CYS A 99 14.64 -7.14 2.19
C CYS A 99 14.85 -5.73 1.63
N GLU A 100 16.09 -5.37 1.26
CA GLU A 100 16.40 -4.02 0.74
C GLU A 100 15.55 -3.64 -0.47
N GLY A 101 15.46 -4.53 -1.47
CA GLY A 101 14.64 -4.30 -2.65
C GLY A 101 13.16 -4.12 -2.32
N ILE A 102 12.64 -4.92 -1.38
CA ILE A 102 11.24 -4.83 -0.93
C ILE A 102 10.99 -3.49 -0.24
N ILE A 103 11.90 -3.06 0.65
CA ILE A 103 11.80 -1.79 1.38
C ILE A 103 11.79 -0.62 0.40
N ARG A 104 12.70 -0.59 -0.58
CA ARG A 104 12.78 0.48 -1.59
C ARG A 104 11.51 0.58 -2.43
N ILE A 105 11.04 -0.55 -2.95
CA ILE A 105 9.84 -0.60 -3.78
C ILE A 105 8.61 -0.15 -2.98
N THR A 106 8.48 -0.62 -1.74
CA THR A 106 7.33 -0.26 -0.89
C THR A 106 7.42 1.18 -0.38
N ALA A 107 8.63 1.72 -0.16
CA ALA A 107 8.79 3.13 0.18
C ALA A 107 8.22 4.06 -0.90
N ILE A 108 8.40 3.71 -2.18
CA ILE A 108 7.84 4.48 -3.31
C ILE A 108 6.30 4.46 -3.31
N SER A 109 5.67 3.40 -2.81
CA SER A 109 4.20 3.33 -2.74
C SER A 109 3.59 4.17 -1.60
N LEU A 110 4.37 4.56 -0.58
CA LEU A 110 3.86 5.32 0.57
C LEU A 110 3.06 6.60 0.22
N PRO A 111 3.54 7.51 -0.66
CA PRO A 111 2.77 8.71 -0.98
C PRO A 111 1.42 8.39 -1.62
N PHE A 112 1.34 7.35 -2.45
CA PHE A 112 0.11 6.93 -3.12
C PHE A 112 -0.88 6.33 -2.12
N MET A 113 -0.41 5.44 -1.23
CA MET A 113 -1.21 4.91 -0.12
C MET A 113 -1.78 6.03 0.76
N CYS A 114 -0.99 7.06 1.05
CA CYS A 114 -1.43 8.20 1.85
C CYS A 114 -2.50 9.04 1.13
N ILE A 115 -2.36 9.29 -0.17
CA ILE A 115 -3.36 9.99 -0.99
C ILE A 115 -4.67 9.20 -1.00
N HIS A 116 -4.60 7.90 -1.33
CA HIS A 116 -5.77 7.02 -1.37
C HIS A 116 -6.49 7.00 -0.01
N ASN A 117 -5.75 6.89 1.10
CA ASN A 117 -6.33 6.91 2.44
C ASN A 117 -7.02 8.24 2.77
N CYS A 118 -6.40 9.40 2.45
CA CYS A 118 -7.02 10.70 2.65
C CYS A 118 -8.33 10.86 1.88
N LEU A 119 -8.33 10.47 0.60
CA LEU A 119 -9.52 10.54 -0.25
C LEU A 119 -10.62 9.61 0.27
N SER A 120 -10.29 8.38 0.61
CA SER A 120 -11.23 7.39 1.15
C SER A 120 -11.88 7.90 2.45
N ASN A 121 -11.10 8.48 3.37
CA ASN A 121 -11.64 9.04 4.62
C ASN A 121 -12.53 10.26 4.37
N TYR A 122 -12.24 11.08 3.36
CA TYR A 122 -13.11 12.18 2.96
C TYR A 122 -14.48 11.67 2.48
N TYR A 123 -14.52 10.68 1.58
CA TYR A 123 -15.78 10.09 1.09
C TYR A 123 -16.55 9.36 2.19
N TYR A 124 -15.87 8.65 3.09
CA TYR A 124 -16.52 8.04 4.26
C TYR A 124 -17.19 9.08 5.15
N SER A 125 -16.58 10.27 5.33
CA SER A 125 -17.16 11.35 6.13
C SER A 125 -18.42 11.95 5.49
N GLN A 126 -18.51 11.89 4.15
CA GLN A 126 -19.68 12.32 3.37
C GLN A 126 -20.80 11.25 3.33
N LYS A 127 -20.62 10.14 4.04
CA LYS A 127 -21.52 8.96 4.01
C LYS A 127 -21.60 8.27 2.63
N GLU A 128 -20.71 8.60 1.72
CA GLU A 128 -20.58 7.98 0.40
C GLU A 128 -19.59 6.79 0.49
N SER A 129 -20.06 5.67 1.04
CA SER A 129 -19.23 4.47 1.22
C SER A 129 -19.02 3.68 -0.08
N PHE A 130 -19.78 4.00 -1.13
CA PHE A 130 -19.71 3.25 -2.40
C PHE A 130 -18.40 3.49 -3.14
N LEU A 131 -17.94 4.74 -3.23
CA LEU A 131 -16.70 5.10 -3.92
C LEU A 131 -15.45 4.43 -3.30
N PRO A 132 -15.17 4.55 -1.99
CA PRO A 132 -14.01 3.86 -1.41
C PRO A 132 -14.13 2.34 -1.43
N ALA A 133 -15.36 1.79 -1.35
CA ALA A 133 -15.55 0.35 -1.45
C ALA A 133 -15.30 -0.18 -2.86
N SER A 134 -15.68 0.57 -3.90
CA SER A 134 -15.40 0.20 -5.30
C SER A 134 -13.92 0.35 -5.64
N SER A 135 -13.25 1.42 -5.20
CA SER A 135 -11.81 1.57 -5.42
C SER A 135 -11.00 0.45 -4.77
N GLN A 136 -11.39 0.02 -3.56
CA GLN A 136 -10.75 -1.11 -2.89
C GLN A 136 -10.92 -2.43 -3.66
N LEU A 137 -12.04 -2.65 -4.32
CA LEU A 137 -12.24 -3.83 -5.19
C LEU A 137 -11.37 -3.75 -6.44
N VAL A 138 -11.33 -2.58 -7.09
CA VAL A 138 -10.49 -2.36 -8.28
C VAL A 138 -9.01 -2.58 -7.94
N GLU A 139 -8.54 -2.04 -6.83
CA GLU A 139 -7.19 -2.25 -6.30
C GLU A 139 -6.85 -3.74 -6.19
N GLN A 140 -7.74 -4.55 -5.58
CA GLN A 140 -7.51 -5.99 -5.45
C GLN A 140 -7.49 -6.70 -6.80
N LEU A 141 -8.37 -6.33 -7.73
CA LEU A 141 -8.40 -6.91 -9.08
C LEU A 141 -7.13 -6.57 -9.87
N VAL A 142 -6.67 -5.33 -9.81
CA VAL A 142 -5.42 -4.90 -10.46
C VAL A 142 -4.23 -5.63 -9.86
N ARG A 143 -4.18 -5.77 -8.54
CA ARG A 143 -3.13 -6.50 -7.81
C ARG A 143 -3.05 -7.98 -8.22
N ILE A 144 -4.19 -8.66 -8.36
CA ILE A 144 -4.25 -10.03 -8.86
C ILE A 144 -3.88 -10.09 -10.34
N GLY A 145 -4.41 -9.17 -11.15
CA GLY A 145 -4.15 -9.11 -12.59
C GLY A 145 -2.68 -8.90 -12.92
N THR A 146 -1.98 -8.05 -12.16
CA THR A 146 -0.53 -7.81 -12.34
C THR A 146 0.29 -9.05 -12.05
N ILE A 147 -0.02 -9.83 -10.99
CA ILE A 147 0.68 -11.08 -10.74
C ILE A 147 0.48 -12.06 -11.89
N ILE A 148 -0.76 -12.25 -12.34
CA ILE A 148 -1.07 -13.18 -13.43
C ILE A 148 -0.35 -12.75 -14.72
N LEU A 149 -0.30 -11.44 -15.00
CA LEU A 149 0.39 -10.89 -16.16
C LEU A 149 1.91 -11.15 -16.08
N TYR A 150 2.52 -10.92 -14.91
CA TYR A 150 3.94 -11.20 -14.68
C TYR A 150 4.28 -12.68 -14.88
N VAL A 151 3.43 -13.58 -14.36
CA VAL A 151 3.59 -15.03 -14.59
C VAL A 151 3.57 -15.37 -16.07
N ARG A 152 2.64 -14.78 -16.82
CA ARG A 152 2.52 -15.03 -18.26
C ARG A 152 3.70 -14.49 -19.07
N ILE A 153 4.19 -13.28 -18.76
CA ILE A 153 5.28 -12.64 -19.51
C ILE A 153 6.61 -13.35 -19.27
N LYS A 154 6.89 -13.70 -18.02
CA LYS A 154 8.18 -14.33 -17.68
C LYS A 154 8.24 -15.84 -17.95
N ASN A 155 7.11 -16.50 -18.28
CA ASN A 155 7.02 -17.97 -18.40
C ASN A 155 7.70 -18.72 -17.25
N ALA A 156 7.81 -18.08 -16.08
CA ALA A 156 8.55 -18.57 -14.95
C ALA A 156 7.59 -19.14 -13.90
N SER A 157 7.87 -20.33 -13.45
CA SER A 157 7.16 -20.97 -12.35
C SER A 157 7.45 -20.29 -10.99
N ILE A 158 8.50 -19.46 -10.93
CA ILE A 158 8.92 -18.73 -9.72
C ILE A 158 9.15 -17.28 -10.08
N ILE A 159 8.42 -16.38 -9.42
CA ILE A 159 8.52 -14.92 -9.58
C ILE A 159 9.41 -14.37 -8.48
N SER A 160 10.28 -13.41 -8.83
CA SER A 160 11.01 -12.64 -7.81
C SER A 160 10.04 -11.90 -6.91
N ILE A 161 10.33 -11.85 -5.61
CA ILE A 161 9.52 -11.12 -4.62
C ILE A 161 9.40 -9.64 -5.00
N ALA A 162 10.47 -9.06 -5.58
CA ALA A 162 10.46 -7.69 -6.08
C ALA A 162 9.38 -7.48 -7.16
N ASP A 163 9.23 -8.43 -8.08
CA ASP A 163 8.21 -8.38 -9.14
C ASP A 163 6.77 -8.49 -8.56
N ALA A 164 6.59 -9.30 -7.52
CA ALA A 164 5.30 -9.44 -6.84
C ALA A 164 4.93 -8.18 -6.03
N VAL A 165 5.93 -7.51 -5.45
CA VAL A 165 5.73 -6.24 -4.71
C VAL A 165 5.46 -5.07 -5.65
N THR A 166 6.02 -5.07 -6.87
CA THR A 166 5.64 -4.06 -7.88
C THR A 166 4.15 -4.16 -8.25
N GLY A 167 3.58 -5.37 -8.27
CA GLY A 167 2.13 -5.57 -8.42
C GLY A 167 1.31 -4.89 -7.32
N ASN A 168 1.83 -4.84 -6.11
CA ASN A 168 1.22 -4.12 -5.00
C ASN A 168 1.14 -2.60 -5.28
N ILE A 169 2.22 -2.02 -5.85
CA ILE A 169 2.25 -0.61 -6.23
C ILE A 169 1.21 -0.31 -7.31
N PHE A 170 1.13 -1.15 -8.35
CA PHE A 170 0.11 -0.97 -9.40
C PHE A 170 -1.31 -1.05 -8.86
N GLY A 171 -1.56 -1.88 -7.83
CA GLY A 171 -2.83 -1.89 -7.13
C GLY A 171 -3.16 -0.58 -6.43
N GLU A 172 -2.18 0.07 -5.81
CA GLU A 172 -2.36 1.38 -5.14
C GLU A 172 -2.59 2.54 -6.12
N PHE A 173 -2.18 2.40 -7.39
CA PHE A 173 -2.42 3.39 -8.44
C PHE A 173 -3.81 3.31 -9.07
N ALA A 174 -4.52 2.19 -8.91
CA ALA A 174 -5.82 1.94 -9.52
C ALA A 174 -6.97 2.50 -8.68
#